data_cbbf846236105a7267640dec454f20e9
#
_entry.id   cbbf846236105a7267640dec454f20e9
#
_cell.length_a   1.000
_cell.length_b   1.000
_cell.length_c   1.000
_cell.angle_alpha   90.00
_cell.angle_beta   90.00
_cell.angle_gamma   90.00
#
_symmetry.space_group_name_H-M   'P 1'
#
loop_
_entity.id
_entity.type
_entity.pdbx_description
1 polymer ?
#
loop_
_entity_poly.entity_id
_entity_poly.type
_entity_poly.pdbx_seq_one_letter_code
_entity_poly.pdbx_strand_id
1 'polypeptide(L)'
;MATPTYLTQEPEYNFEQALDFAKTFFRLWPSEVDVIFSPCEVGDQIEYAPEQVISDINWTDIHPIKQVYMNFNCNTGQKMWDPLVIINAVEGNSLFNLSERGIVTFTDEAVTLFAPSPTGPHRYQLPGNDAWNTTMLNKIKNSN
;
A
#
# COMPACT_ATOMS: atom_id res chain seq x y z
N MET A 1 -13.64 12.21 -11.26
CA MET A 1 -12.55 12.16 -12.27
C MET A 1 -11.47 11.26 -11.70
N ALA A 2 -11.03 10.25 -12.44
CA ALA A 2 -9.94 9.39 -12.01
C ALA A 2 -8.67 10.21 -11.84
N THR A 3 -7.86 9.86 -10.86
CA THR A 3 -6.60 10.55 -10.61
C THR A 3 -5.43 9.83 -11.25
N PRO A 4 -4.32 10.54 -11.46
CA PRO A 4 -3.08 9.93 -11.95
C PRO A 4 -2.53 8.83 -11.06
N THR A 5 -2.98 8.73 -9.82
CA THR A 5 -2.48 7.74 -8.86
C THR A 5 -2.83 6.32 -9.26
N TYR A 6 -3.95 6.15 -9.89
CA TYR A 6 -4.36 4.88 -10.44
C TYR A 6 -4.02 4.86 -11.93
N LEU A 7 -2.73 4.90 -12.22
CA LEU A 7 -2.21 5.06 -13.57
C LEU A 7 -2.65 3.96 -14.51
N THR A 8 -2.78 2.74 -14.00
CA THR A 8 -3.16 1.58 -14.80
C THR A 8 -4.65 1.55 -15.10
N GLN A 9 -5.48 2.16 -14.26
CA GLN A 9 -6.95 2.05 -14.32
C GLN A 9 -7.45 0.61 -14.28
N GLU A 10 -6.64 -0.27 -13.69
CA GLU A 10 -6.98 -1.69 -13.52
C GLU A 10 -7.87 -1.90 -12.29
N PRO A 11 -8.67 -2.97 -12.26
CA PRO A 11 -9.40 -3.36 -11.07
C PRO A 11 -8.48 -3.54 -9.87
N GLU A 12 -8.87 -3.02 -8.72
CA GLU A 12 -8.14 -3.25 -7.48
C GLU A 12 -8.48 -4.63 -6.93
N TYR A 13 -7.50 -5.52 -6.91
CA TYR A 13 -7.68 -6.93 -6.55
C TYR A 13 -8.44 -7.13 -5.24
N ASN A 14 -8.07 -6.39 -4.19
CA ASN A 14 -8.71 -6.52 -2.88
C ASN A 14 -10.19 -6.11 -2.90
N PHE A 15 -10.55 -5.14 -3.73
CA PHE A 15 -11.95 -4.71 -3.87
C PHE A 15 -12.74 -5.62 -4.80
N GLU A 16 -12.10 -6.15 -5.84
CA GLU A 16 -12.73 -7.10 -6.77
C GLU A 16 -13.25 -8.34 -6.04
N GLN A 17 -12.52 -8.83 -5.03
CA GLN A 17 -12.91 -10.01 -4.26
C GLN A 17 -14.24 -9.84 -3.51
N ALA A 18 -14.64 -8.61 -3.17
CA ALA A 18 -15.86 -8.34 -2.39
C ALA A 18 -16.40 -6.93 -2.67
N LEU A 19 -16.60 -6.57 -3.94
CA LEU A 19 -16.90 -5.23 -4.38
C LEU A 19 -18.13 -4.59 -3.73
N ASP A 20 -19.23 -5.33 -3.61
CA ASP A 20 -20.46 -4.81 -3.00
C ASP A 20 -20.27 -4.49 -1.51
N PHE A 21 -19.47 -5.29 -0.81
CA PHE A 21 -19.10 -5.02 0.57
C PHE A 21 -18.19 -3.81 0.67
N ALA A 22 -17.19 -3.67 -0.22
CA ALA A 22 -16.31 -2.51 -0.28
C ALA A 22 -17.12 -1.22 -0.54
N LYS A 23 -18.00 -1.22 -1.54
CA LYS A 23 -18.91 -0.09 -1.82
C LYS A 23 -19.76 0.27 -0.61
N THR A 24 -20.33 -0.74 0.06
CA THR A 24 -21.17 -0.54 1.24
C THR A 24 -20.35 -0.01 2.42
N PHE A 25 -19.18 -0.57 2.67
CA PHE A 25 -18.27 -0.14 3.72
C PHE A 25 -17.91 1.34 3.59
N PHE A 26 -17.42 1.78 2.42
CA PHE A 26 -17.04 3.18 2.22
C PHE A 26 -18.24 4.14 2.19
N ARG A 27 -19.40 3.68 1.75
CA ARG A 27 -20.64 4.49 1.83
C ARG A 27 -21.10 4.73 3.28
N LEU A 28 -20.81 3.79 4.19
CA LEU A 28 -21.18 3.88 5.60
C LEU A 28 -20.05 4.41 6.48
N TRP A 29 -18.87 4.64 5.91
CA TRP A 29 -17.72 5.15 6.65
C TRP A 29 -18.02 6.55 7.19
N PRO A 30 -17.74 6.80 8.49
CA PRO A 30 -17.96 8.11 9.08
C PRO A 30 -17.13 9.19 8.38
N SER A 31 -17.77 10.26 7.93
CA SER A 31 -17.11 11.33 7.16
C SER A 31 -16.02 12.09 7.95
N GLU A 32 -16.10 12.04 9.28
CA GLU A 32 -15.14 12.62 10.21
C GLU A 32 -13.89 11.77 10.43
N VAL A 33 -13.87 10.55 9.93
CA VAL A 33 -12.73 9.63 10.06
C VAL A 33 -11.96 9.59 8.74
N ASP A 34 -10.74 10.10 8.77
CA ASP A 34 -9.86 10.09 7.61
C ASP A 34 -9.50 8.67 7.18
N VAL A 35 -9.46 8.44 5.87
CA VAL A 35 -8.98 7.20 5.26
C VAL A 35 -7.80 7.52 4.35
N ILE A 36 -6.72 6.77 4.52
CA ILE A 36 -5.56 6.85 3.64
C ILE A 36 -5.44 5.53 2.88
N PHE A 37 -5.52 5.64 1.57
CA PHE A 37 -5.30 4.51 0.67
C PHE A 37 -3.82 4.40 0.33
N SER A 38 -3.31 3.17 0.28
CA SER A 38 -1.99 2.86 -0.25
C SER A 38 -2.16 2.16 -1.60
N PRO A 39 -2.04 2.88 -2.71
CA PRO A 39 -2.17 2.29 -4.04
C PRO A 39 -1.05 1.28 -4.32
N CYS A 40 -1.33 0.28 -5.17
CA CYS A 40 -0.34 -0.73 -5.52
C CYS A 40 0.92 -0.12 -6.15
N GLU A 41 0.78 0.95 -6.94
CA GLU A 41 1.88 1.66 -7.57
C GLU A 41 2.92 2.20 -6.57
N VAL A 42 2.52 2.47 -5.34
CA VAL A 42 3.44 2.91 -4.28
C VAL A 42 4.23 1.74 -3.72
N GLY A 43 3.56 0.64 -3.44
CA GLY A 43 4.22 -0.59 -2.98
C GLY A 43 5.09 -1.26 -4.03
N ASP A 44 4.71 -1.14 -5.31
CA ASP A 44 5.47 -1.67 -6.45
C ASP A 44 6.86 -1.06 -6.60
N GLN A 45 7.05 0.16 -6.09
CA GLN A 45 8.36 0.83 -6.11
C GLN A 45 9.38 0.19 -5.17
N ILE A 46 8.94 -0.58 -4.20
CA ILE A 46 9.80 -1.15 -3.17
C ILE A 46 9.73 -2.68 -3.25
N GLU A 47 10.87 -3.27 -3.52
CA GLU A 47 11.01 -4.72 -3.59
C GLU A 47 11.99 -5.21 -2.52
N TYR A 48 11.59 -6.23 -1.78
CA TYR A 48 12.48 -6.95 -0.89
C TYR A 48 12.97 -8.19 -1.60
N ALA A 49 14.19 -8.11 -2.12
CA ALA A 49 14.77 -9.19 -2.91
C ALA A 49 15.05 -10.44 -2.04
N PRO A 50 14.97 -11.65 -2.60
CA PRO A 50 15.19 -12.90 -1.87
C PRO A 50 16.56 -12.95 -1.18
N GLU A 51 17.60 -12.51 -1.87
CA GLU A 51 18.97 -12.49 -1.33
C GLU A 51 19.07 -11.56 -0.12
N GLN A 52 18.32 -10.46 -0.13
CA GLN A 52 18.27 -9.54 1.00
C GLN A 52 17.54 -10.15 2.19
N VAL A 53 16.42 -10.85 1.98
CA VAL A 53 15.72 -11.55 3.06
C VAL A 53 16.63 -12.59 3.71
N ILE A 54 17.36 -13.35 2.91
CA ILE A 54 18.31 -14.35 3.42
C ILE A 54 19.44 -13.71 4.21
N SER A 55 20.01 -12.60 3.70
CA SER A 55 21.14 -11.92 4.34
C SER A 55 20.73 -11.16 5.61
N ASP A 56 19.56 -10.53 5.60
CA ASP A 56 19.09 -9.72 6.72
C ASP A 56 18.55 -10.59 7.86
N ILE A 57 17.96 -11.75 7.55
CA ILE A 57 17.50 -12.74 8.54
C ILE A 57 18.47 -13.92 8.58
N ASN A 58 19.74 -13.65 8.89
CA ASN A 58 20.78 -14.67 8.97
C ASN A 58 21.08 -15.15 10.39
N TRP A 59 20.50 -14.52 11.40
CA TRP A 59 20.71 -14.82 12.82
C TRP A 59 19.93 -16.04 13.32
N THR A 60 19.07 -16.61 12.47
CA THR A 60 18.35 -17.87 12.74
C THR A 60 18.03 -18.61 11.46
N ASP A 61 18.05 -19.94 11.53
CA ASP A 61 17.64 -20.81 10.42
C ASP A 61 16.11 -20.92 10.34
N ILE A 62 15.42 -20.75 11.45
CA ILE A 62 13.98 -20.87 11.56
C ILE A 62 13.39 -19.50 11.91
N HIS A 63 12.93 -18.76 10.91
CA HIS A 63 12.23 -17.50 11.09
C HIS A 63 10.92 -17.52 10.29
N PRO A 64 9.76 -17.25 10.91
CA PRO A 64 8.48 -17.37 10.20
C PRO A 64 8.42 -16.58 8.92
N ILE A 65 8.83 -15.31 8.92
CA ILE A 65 8.85 -14.46 7.73
C ILE A 65 9.80 -15.03 6.67
N LYS A 66 11.02 -15.42 7.05
CA LYS A 66 11.99 -16.04 6.13
C LYS A 66 11.40 -17.29 5.48
N GLN A 67 10.76 -18.16 6.28
CA GLN A 67 10.15 -19.39 5.78
C GLN A 67 8.97 -19.09 4.82
N VAL A 68 8.12 -18.13 5.16
CA VAL A 68 7.03 -17.70 4.26
C VAL A 68 7.61 -17.17 2.97
N TYR A 69 8.59 -16.28 3.02
CA TYR A 69 9.27 -15.76 1.85
C TYR A 69 9.89 -16.87 0.99
N MET A 70 10.60 -17.81 1.59
CA MET A 70 11.25 -18.92 0.87
C MET A 70 10.25 -19.90 0.25
N ASN A 71 9.03 -20.00 0.80
CA ASN A 71 8.00 -20.91 0.32
C ASN A 71 6.97 -20.26 -0.61
N PHE A 72 6.85 -18.94 -0.58
CA PHE A 72 5.87 -18.19 -1.36
C PHE A 72 6.52 -17.55 -2.60
N ASN A 73 7.08 -18.39 -3.47
CA ASN A 73 7.58 -17.98 -4.79
C ASN A 73 8.66 -16.86 -4.76
N CYS A 74 9.52 -16.89 -3.76
CA CYS A 74 10.50 -15.84 -3.45
C CYS A 74 11.65 -15.70 -4.44
N ASN A 75 11.63 -16.43 -5.54
CA ASN A 75 12.67 -16.33 -6.57
C ASN A 75 12.63 -14.98 -7.33
N THR A 76 11.58 -14.19 -7.13
CA THR A 76 11.36 -12.93 -7.86
C THR A 76 11.34 -11.69 -6.98
N GLY A 77 11.55 -11.84 -5.67
CA GLY A 77 11.33 -10.75 -4.72
C GLY A 77 9.85 -10.52 -4.41
N GLN A 78 9.58 -9.72 -3.40
CA GLN A 78 8.21 -9.33 -3.02
C GLN A 78 8.07 -7.83 -2.93
N LYS A 79 6.96 -7.33 -3.46
CA LYS A 79 6.60 -5.92 -3.36
C LYS A 79 6.07 -5.61 -1.95
N MET A 80 6.33 -4.40 -1.49
CA MET A 80 6.09 -4.02 -0.10
C MET A 80 4.78 -3.25 0.09
N TRP A 81 3.67 -3.76 -0.47
CA TRP A 81 2.36 -3.12 -0.37
C TRP A 81 1.90 -2.95 1.08
N ASP A 82 1.70 -4.05 1.80
CA ASP A 82 1.18 -4.05 3.16
C ASP A 82 2.15 -3.46 4.20
N PRO A 83 3.47 -3.72 4.15
CA PRO A 83 4.41 -3.11 5.08
C PRO A 83 4.37 -1.58 5.08
N LEU A 84 4.12 -0.94 3.95
CA LEU A 84 4.00 0.52 3.88
C LEU A 84 2.78 1.05 4.61
N VAL A 85 1.67 0.32 4.59
CA VAL A 85 0.46 0.67 5.35
C VAL A 85 0.76 0.63 6.84
N ILE A 86 1.49 -0.38 7.31
CA ILE A 86 1.89 -0.51 8.71
C ILE A 86 2.81 0.63 9.13
N ILE A 87 3.83 0.96 8.33
CA ILE A 87 4.72 2.09 8.59
C ILE A 87 3.92 3.40 8.70
N ASN A 88 2.97 3.62 7.79
CA ASN A 88 2.13 4.81 7.85
C ASN A 88 1.26 4.85 9.12
N ALA A 89 0.70 3.71 9.52
CA ALA A 89 -0.12 3.63 10.73
C ALA A 89 0.70 3.88 12.02
N VAL A 90 1.94 3.44 12.06
CA VAL A 90 2.81 3.54 13.25
C VAL A 90 3.51 4.89 13.34
N GLU A 91 4.08 5.37 12.23
CA GLU A 91 4.91 6.57 12.21
C GLU A 91 4.16 7.82 11.73
N GLY A 92 2.93 7.66 11.29
CA GLY A 92 2.10 8.75 10.79
C GLY A 92 2.46 9.19 9.36
N ASN A 93 1.84 10.27 8.93
CA ASN A 93 1.87 10.72 7.54
C ASN A 93 3.15 11.46 7.14
N SER A 94 4.03 11.79 8.08
CA SER A 94 5.20 12.64 7.83
C SER A 94 6.21 12.03 6.86
N LEU A 95 6.18 10.72 6.69
CA LEU A 95 7.06 9.99 5.79
C LEU A 95 6.47 9.79 4.39
N PHE A 96 5.24 10.19 4.18
CA PHE A 96 4.50 9.94 2.95
C PHE A 96 4.06 11.23 2.29
N ASN A 97 4.19 11.30 0.98
CA ASN A 97 3.49 12.31 0.20
C ASN A 97 2.04 11.86 0.04
N LEU A 98 1.11 12.71 0.39
CA LEU A 98 -0.31 12.42 0.28
C LEU A 98 -0.97 13.32 -0.76
N SER A 99 -2.01 12.79 -1.41
CA SER A 99 -2.87 13.58 -2.28
C SER A 99 -3.57 14.71 -1.53
N GLU A 100 -4.20 15.62 -2.26
CA GLU A 100 -5.26 16.46 -1.70
C GLU A 100 -6.40 15.59 -1.13
N ARG A 101 -7.30 16.21 -0.37
CA ARG A 101 -8.51 15.54 0.12
C ARG A 101 -9.50 15.28 -1.01
N GLY A 102 -10.26 14.20 -0.88
CA GLY A 102 -11.23 13.83 -1.89
C GLY A 102 -12.15 12.69 -1.45
N ILE A 103 -12.82 12.13 -2.43
CA ILE A 103 -13.74 11.00 -2.25
C ILE A 103 -13.33 9.90 -3.23
N VAL A 104 -13.05 8.72 -2.71
CA VAL A 104 -12.83 7.50 -3.48
C VAL A 104 -14.18 6.83 -3.72
N THR A 105 -14.40 6.43 -4.96
CA THR A 105 -15.53 5.61 -5.39
C THR A 105 -15.04 4.46 -6.26
N PHE A 106 -15.92 3.52 -6.57
CA PHE A 106 -15.60 2.31 -7.31
C PHE A 106 -16.53 2.15 -8.49
N THR A 107 -15.97 1.76 -9.64
CA THR A 107 -16.78 1.30 -10.79
C THR A 107 -17.35 -0.10 -10.51
N ASP A 108 -18.16 -0.59 -11.44
CA ASP A 108 -18.68 -1.97 -11.36
C ASP A 108 -17.60 -3.02 -11.68
N GLU A 109 -16.49 -2.60 -12.26
CA GLU A 109 -15.29 -3.41 -12.52
C GLU A 109 -14.23 -3.28 -11.43
N ALA A 110 -14.58 -2.78 -10.25
CA ALA A 110 -13.68 -2.56 -9.11
C ALA A 110 -12.52 -1.56 -9.36
N VAL A 111 -12.59 -0.75 -10.42
CA VAL A 111 -11.62 0.32 -10.64
C VAL A 111 -11.90 1.44 -9.65
N THR A 112 -10.88 1.89 -8.95
CA THR A 112 -10.99 3.01 -8.02
C THR A 112 -10.94 4.35 -8.74
N LEU A 113 -11.82 5.26 -8.36
CA LEU A 113 -11.89 6.62 -8.85
C LEU A 113 -11.72 7.59 -7.68
N PHE A 114 -11.04 8.69 -7.93
CA PHE A 114 -10.88 9.75 -6.93
C PHE A 114 -11.41 11.07 -7.48
N ALA A 115 -12.24 11.73 -6.68
CA ALA A 115 -12.73 13.07 -6.96
C ALA A 115 -12.21 14.03 -5.88
N PRO A 116 -11.43 15.08 -6.24
CA PRO A 116 -11.00 16.09 -5.29
C PRO A 116 -12.19 16.74 -4.58
N SER A 117 -12.08 16.86 -3.26
CA SER A 117 -13.10 17.50 -2.42
C SER A 117 -12.43 18.00 -1.13
N PRO A 118 -12.44 19.29 -0.83
CA PRO A 118 -11.77 19.84 0.37
C PRO A 118 -12.28 19.26 1.69
N THR A 119 -13.51 18.77 1.70
CA THR A 119 -14.16 18.16 2.86
C THR A 119 -14.20 16.63 2.80
N GLY A 120 -13.66 16.02 1.76
CA GLY A 120 -13.63 14.58 1.63
C GLY A 120 -12.74 13.92 2.68
N PRO A 121 -13.11 12.73 3.20
CA PRO A 121 -12.32 12.04 4.22
C PRO A 121 -11.16 11.24 3.63
N HIS A 122 -11.08 11.11 2.32
CA HIS A 122 -10.15 10.22 1.65
C HIS A 122 -8.92 10.95 1.14
N ARG A 123 -7.77 10.30 1.30
CA ARG A 123 -6.50 10.66 0.67
C ARG A 123 -5.80 9.39 0.21
N TYR A 124 -4.82 9.50 -0.65
CA TYR A 124 -3.98 8.38 -1.04
C TYR A 124 -2.51 8.77 -1.03
N GLN A 125 -1.67 7.76 -0.83
CA GLN A 125 -0.22 7.91 -0.89
C GLN A 125 0.22 8.14 -2.33
N LEU A 126 1.19 9.03 -2.50
CA LEU A 126 1.83 9.29 -3.79
C LEU A 126 3.16 8.56 -3.85
N PRO A 127 3.58 8.13 -5.05
CA PRO A 127 4.89 7.54 -5.26
C PRO A 127 6.01 8.40 -4.71
N GLY A 128 7.01 7.77 -4.11
CA GLY A 128 8.23 8.41 -3.66
C GLY A 128 9.31 8.45 -4.74
N ASN A 129 10.47 8.97 -4.38
CA ASN A 129 11.69 8.88 -5.19
C ASN A 129 12.60 7.76 -4.65
N ASP A 130 13.72 7.50 -5.31
CA ASP A 130 14.66 6.45 -4.93
C ASP A 130 15.20 6.59 -3.50
N ALA A 131 15.40 7.81 -3.01
CA ALA A 131 15.83 8.05 -1.64
C ALA A 131 14.73 7.66 -0.63
N TRP A 132 13.47 7.95 -0.95
CA TRP A 132 12.33 7.52 -0.17
C TRP A 132 12.18 5.99 -0.20
N ASN A 133 12.29 5.35 -1.37
CA ASN A 133 12.24 3.90 -1.52
C ASN A 133 13.29 3.21 -0.64
N THR A 134 14.53 3.73 -0.68
CA THR A 134 15.63 3.23 0.18
C THR A 134 15.30 3.39 1.66
N THR A 135 14.74 4.52 2.05
CA THR A 135 14.36 4.79 3.44
C THR A 135 13.27 3.82 3.90
N MET A 136 12.23 3.61 3.10
CA MET A 136 11.15 2.68 3.43
C MET A 136 11.64 1.24 3.54
N LEU A 137 12.46 0.79 2.60
CA LEU A 137 13.06 -0.54 2.65
C LEU A 137 13.91 -0.75 3.92
N ASN A 138 14.70 0.24 4.31
CA ASN A 138 15.49 0.19 5.53
C ASN A 138 14.62 0.11 6.80
N LYS A 139 13.48 0.82 6.81
CA LYS A 139 12.53 0.71 7.93
C LYS A 139 11.91 -0.68 8.02
N ILE A 140 11.54 -1.27 6.88
CA ILE A 140 11.01 -2.65 6.84
C ILE A 140 12.04 -3.65 7.39
N LYS A 141 13.31 -3.51 6.99
CA LYS A 141 14.39 -4.39 7.43
C LYS A 141 14.72 -4.28 8.92
N ASN A 142 14.60 -3.08 9.47
CA ASN A 142 15.00 -2.77 10.84
C ASN A 142 13.82 -2.67 11.82
N SER A 143 12.63 -3.04 11.41
CA SER A 143 11.48 -3.18 12.31
C SER A 143 11.64 -4.45 13.16
N ASN A 144 12.31 -4.29 14.31
CA ASN A 144 12.47 -5.34 15.32
C ASN A 144 11.36 -5.23 16.37
#